data_0d77d143b3571544e140b5797b154505
#
_entry.id   0d77d143b3571544e140b5797b154505
#
_cell.length_a   1.000
_cell.length_b   1.000
_cell.length_c   1.000
_cell.angle_alpha   90.00
_cell.angle_beta   90.00
_cell.angle_gamma   90.00
#
_symmetry.space_group_name_H-M   'P 1'
#
loop_
_entity.id
_entity.type
_entity.pdbx_description
1 polymer ?
#
loop_
_entity_poly.entity_id
_entity_poly.type
_entity_poly.pdbx_seq_one_letter_code
_entity_poly.pdbx_strand_id
1 'polypeptide(L)'
;MKEIGFQFTIEAPDIDESFSPHMDVHLVPTFLAKNKARVFANKINSEVVIASDTVVILNNKILNKPIDRLDAISMLTELSGKTHLVITAVCLYSKTKMEVFDDRTEVTFKNLTRKEIEFFIDTCKPLDKAGAYGAQDCLTPGVNPCSHEEIDFLNSINKSDLIEKSLRGSQAGLGITIIQEINGSYFTVMGLPIHKVYSHLMNF
;
A
#
# COMPACT_ATOMS: atom_id res chain seq x y z
N MET A 1 -12.22 1.42 3.53
CA MET A 1 -13.28 2.45 3.29
C MET A 1 -14.69 1.94 3.62
N LYS A 2 -15.19 0.86 3.01
CA LYS A 2 -16.54 0.32 3.32
C LYS A 2 -16.69 -0.04 4.79
N GLU A 3 -15.72 -0.70 5.37
CA GLU A 3 -15.72 -1.14 6.78
C GLU A 3 -15.78 0.05 7.77
N ILE A 4 -15.28 1.22 7.38
CA ILE A 4 -15.34 2.45 8.18
C ILE A 4 -16.53 3.36 7.82
N GLY A 5 -17.52 2.82 7.07
CA GLY A 5 -18.84 3.44 6.88
C GLY A 5 -19.00 4.29 5.62
N PHE A 6 -18.01 4.39 4.75
CA PHE A 6 -18.16 5.12 3.49
C PHE A 6 -18.84 4.28 2.41
N GLN A 7 -19.76 4.92 1.69
CA GLN A 7 -20.32 4.40 0.44
C GLN A 7 -19.51 4.94 -0.73
N PHE A 8 -19.09 4.08 -1.64
CA PHE A 8 -18.28 4.48 -2.79
C PHE A 8 -18.45 3.49 -3.95
N THR A 9 -18.10 3.94 -5.13
CA THR A 9 -17.94 3.12 -6.34
C THR A 9 -16.44 2.98 -6.65
N ILE A 10 -16.05 1.88 -7.26
CA ILE A 10 -14.66 1.64 -7.68
C ILE A 10 -14.61 1.72 -9.20
N GLU A 11 -13.72 2.58 -9.70
CA GLU A 11 -13.35 2.62 -11.11
C GLU A 11 -11.82 2.49 -11.21
N ALA A 12 -11.36 1.69 -12.15
CA ALA A 12 -9.93 1.53 -12.45
C ALA A 12 -9.66 2.21 -13.80
N PRO A 13 -9.17 3.46 -13.80
CA PRO A 13 -8.83 4.13 -15.05
C PRO A 13 -7.59 3.52 -15.67
N ASP A 14 -7.62 3.30 -16.98
CA ASP A 14 -6.42 3.00 -17.74
C ASP A 14 -5.65 4.30 -17.98
N ILE A 15 -4.50 4.44 -17.34
CA ILE A 15 -3.63 5.61 -17.45
C ILE A 15 -2.19 5.18 -17.75
N ASP A 16 -1.47 6.05 -18.42
CA ASP A 16 -0.02 5.94 -18.49
C ASP A 16 0.60 6.28 -17.12
N GLU A 17 1.18 5.28 -16.46
CA GLU A 17 1.89 5.41 -15.20
C GLU A 17 3.37 5.77 -15.38
N SER A 18 3.79 6.20 -16.59
CA SER A 18 5.15 6.66 -16.84
C SER A 18 5.47 7.97 -16.12
N PHE A 19 6.69 8.10 -15.66
CA PHE A 19 7.22 9.31 -15.03
C PHE A 19 8.64 9.57 -15.49
N SER A 20 9.11 10.82 -15.32
CA SER A 20 10.47 11.20 -15.70
C SER A 20 11.52 10.38 -14.93
N PRO A 21 12.55 9.83 -15.59
CA PRO A 21 13.66 9.13 -14.94
C PRO A 21 14.48 10.03 -14.00
N HIS A 22 14.32 11.36 -14.11
CA HIS A 22 14.96 12.35 -13.23
C HIS A 22 14.06 12.79 -12.07
N MET A 23 12.84 12.26 -11.97
CA MET A 23 11.95 12.57 -10.86
C MET A 23 12.50 11.95 -9.56
N ASP A 24 12.43 12.70 -8.46
CA ASP A 24 12.71 12.17 -7.14
C ASP A 24 11.75 10.99 -6.86
N VAL A 25 12.31 9.83 -6.56
CA VAL A 25 11.53 8.59 -6.31
C VAL A 25 10.48 8.76 -5.22
N HIS A 26 10.73 9.65 -4.25
CA HIS A 26 9.80 9.95 -3.16
C HIS A 26 8.59 10.78 -3.61
N LEU A 27 8.65 11.44 -4.75
CA LEU A 27 7.55 12.23 -5.32
C LEU A 27 6.71 11.46 -6.35
N VAL A 28 7.20 10.31 -6.81
CA VAL A 28 6.52 9.49 -7.82
C VAL A 28 5.10 9.12 -7.40
N PRO A 29 4.83 8.58 -6.19
CA PRO A 29 3.47 8.19 -5.82
C PRO A 29 2.53 9.39 -5.77
N THR A 30 3.00 10.57 -5.34
CA THR A 30 2.21 11.82 -5.36
C THR A 30 1.86 12.24 -6.79
N PHE A 31 2.79 12.12 -7.72
CA PHE A 31 2.56 12.43 -9.12
C PHE A 31 1.53 11.47 -9.73
N LEU A 32 1.67 10.18 -9.51
CA LEU A 32 0.77 9.15 -10.04
C LEU A 32 -0.64 9.24 -9.43
N ALA A 33 -0.76 9.44 -8.12
CA ALA A 33 -2.05 9.62 -7.46
C ALA A 33 -2.82 10.82 -8.04
N LYS A 34 -2.13 11.96 -8.29
CA LYS A 34 -2.74 13.12 -8.96
C LYS A 34 -3.21 12.80 -10.37
N ASN A 35 -2.40 12.10 -11.16
CA ASN A 35 -2.76 11.73 -12.53
C ASN A 35 -3.98 10.81 -12.55
N LYS A 36 -4.02 9.80 -11.65
CA LYS A 36 -5.19 8.91 -11.47
C LYS A 36 -6.46 9.69 -11.13
N ALA A 37 -6.38 10.67 -10.25
CA ALA A 37 -7.54 11.48 -9.87
C ALA A 37 -8.02 12.37 -11.03
N ARG A 38 -7.12 12.99 -11.79
CA ARG A 38 -7.44 13.93 -12.88
C ARG A 38 -8.24 13.32 -14.03
N VAL A 39 -8.13 12.02 -14.27
CA VAL A 39 -8.93 11.32 -15.30
C VAL A 39 -10.42 11.50 -15.08
N PHE A 40 -10.84 11.72 -13.84
CA PHE A 40 -12.25 11.91 -13.47
C PHE A 40 -12.73 13.36 -13.55
N ALA A 41 -11.88 14.32 -13.93
CA ALA A 41 -12.21 15.75 -13.92
C ALA A 41 -13.53 16.11 -14.64
N ASN A 42 -13.82 15.46 -15.75
CA ASN A 42 -15.02 15.68 -16.54
C ASN A 42 -16.19 14.74 -16.17
N LYS A 43 -15.99 13.82 -15.23
CA LYS A 43 -17.00 12.83 -14.83
C LYS A 43 -17.67 13.16 -13.50
N ILE A 44 -16.99 13.91 -12.63
CA ILE A 44 -17.46 14.25 -11.29
C ILE A 44 -18.32 15.51 -11.27
N ASN A 45 -19.34 15.52 -10.44
CA ASN A 45 -20.21 16.69 -10.17
C ASN A 45 -20.13 17.09 -8.69
N SER A 46 -20.65 16.25 -7.81
CA SER A 46 -20.65 16.44 -6.35
C SER A 46 -19.81 15.39 -5.61
N GLU A 47 -19.28 14.43 -6.34
CA GLU A 47 -18.49 13.35 -5.79
C GLU A 47 -17.07 13.83 -5.44
N VAL A 48 -16.45 13.11 -4.52
CA VAL A 48 -15.01 13.19 -4.23
C VAL A 48 -14.33 11.95 -4.75
N VAL A 49 -13.36 12.13 -5.63
CA VAL A 49 -12.48 11.06 -6.08
C VAL A 49 -11.38 10.86 -5.05
N ILE A 50 -11.17 9.62 -4.65
CA ILE A 50 -10.02 9.20 -3.84
C ILE A 50 -9.15 8.33 -4.74
N ALA A 51 -7.98 8.82 -5.13
CA ALA A 51 -7.01 8.06 -5.90
C ALA A 51 -5.74 7.88 -5.08
N SER A 52 -5.17 6.67 -5.10
CA SER A 52 -3.91 6.40 -4.41
C SER A 52 -2.90 5.75 -5.35
N ASP A 53 -1.65 5.92 -5.01
CA ASP A 53 -0.54 5.22 -5.64
C ASP A 53 0.50 4.85 -4.59
N THR A 54 1.10 3.66 -4.75
CA THR A 54 2.07 3.10 -3.79
C THR A 54 3.34 2.68 -4.49
N VAL A 55 4.47 3.10 -3.95
CA VAL A 55 5.79 2.67 -4.40
C VAL A 55 6.57 2.00 -3.29
N VAL A 56 7.37 1.01 -3.65
CA VAL A 56 8.37 0.36 -2.79
C VAL A 56 9.74 0.87 -3.21
N ILE A 57 10.51 1.41 -2.27
CA ILE A 57 11.80 2.04 -2.53
C ILE A 57 12.89 1.33 -1.71
N LEU A 58 13.90 0.83 -2.38
CA LEU A 58 15.12 0.29 -1.76
C LEU A 58 16.34 1.00 -2.35
N ASN A 59 17.20 1.58 -1.49
CA ASN A 59 18.43 2.26 -1.93
C ASN A 59 18.18 3.32 -3.02
N ASN A 60 17.15 4.14 -2.85
CA ASN A 60 16.73 5.18 -3.83
C ASN A 60 16.31 4.64 -5.21
N LYS A 61 15.93 3.36 -5.30
CA LYS A 61 15.41 2.71 -6.50
C LYS A 61 13.99 2.25 -6.24
N ILE A 62 13.06 2.55 -7.15
CA ILE A 62 11.69 2.04 -7.09
C ILE A 62 11.69 0.58 -7.56
N LEU A 63 11.08 -0.28 -6.77
CA LEU A 63 10.75 -1.65 -7.12
C LEU A 63 9.28 -1.69 -7.59
N ASN A 64 9.10 -1.69 -8.90
CA ASN A 64 7.78 -1.74 -9.54
C ASN A 64 7.11 -3.12 -9.35
N LYS A 65 5.98 -3.33 -10.04
CA LYS A 65 5.40 -4.66 -10.18
C LYS A 65 6.35 -5.54 -10.99
N PRO A 66 6.60 -6.79 -10.57
CA PRO A 66 7.47 -7.68 -11.32
C PRO A 66 6.85 -8.04 -12.68
N ILE A 67 7.72 -8.13 -13.69
CA ILE A 67 7.31 -8.46 -15.06
C ILE A 67 6.92 -9.95 -15.16
N ASP A 68 7.63 -10.78 -14.43
CA ASP A 68 7.45 -12.22 -14.41
C ASP A 68 7.91 -12.84 -13.08
N ARG A 69 7.85 -14.18 -13.00
CA ARG A 69 8.28 -14.93 -11.82
C ARG A 69 9.77 -14.77 -11.50
N LEU A 70 10.63 -14.65 -12.51
CA LEU A 70 12.07 -14.50 -12.29
C LEU A 70 12.40 -13.12 -11.76
N ASP A 71 11.73 -12.10 -12.26
CA ASP A 71 11.85 -10.74 -11.77
C ASP A 71 11.33 -10.62 -10.32
N ALA A 72 10.21 -11.27 -9.99
CA ALA A 72 9.70 -11.35 -8.62
C ALA A 72 10.74 -12.01 -7.67
N ILE A 73 11.39 -13.09 -8.09
CA ILE A 73 12.45 -13.73 -7.33
C ILE A 73 13.63 -12.78 -7.13
N SER A 74 14.03 -12.05 -8.16
CA SER A 74 15.11 -11.06 -8.08
C SER A 74 14.79 -9.97 -7.08
N MET A 75 13.57 -9.39 -7.15
CA MET A 75 13.11 -8.35 -6.22
C MET A 75 13.09 -8.82 -4.77
N LEU A 76 12.51 -9.99 -4.48
CA LEU A 76 12.46 -10.51 -3.12
C LEU A 76 13.85 -10.91 -2.60
N THR A 77 14.76 -11.33 -3.47
CA THR A 77 16.17 -11.57 -3.12
C THR A 77 16.86 -10.25 -2.77
N GLU A 78 16.57 -9.17 -3.52
CA GLU A 78 17.11 -7.84 -3.24
C GLU A 78 16.60 -7.26 -1.92
N LEU A 79 15.33 -7.52 -1.56
CA LEU A 79 14.69 -7.08 -0.31
C LEU A 79 15.07 -7.93 0.92
N SER A 80 15.48 -9.18 0.72
CA SER A 80 15.80 -10.14 1.80
C SER A 80 16.80 -9.56 2.81
N GLY A 81 16.46 -9.60 4.10
CA GLY A 81 17.29 -9.12 5.20
C GLY A 81 17.49 -7.60 5.25
N LYS A 82 16.67 -6.83 4.52
CA LYS A 82 16.82 -5.37 4.45
C LYS A 82 15.54 -4.65 4.87
N THR A 83 15.73 -3.38 5.26
CA THR A 83 14.66 -2.41 5.44
C THR A 83 14.49 -1.61 4.16
N HIS A 84 13.26 -1.45 3.73
CA HIS A 84 12.88 -0.64 2.57
C HIS A 84 11.73 0.28 2.94
N LEU A 85 11.53 1.33 2.14
CA LEU A 85 10.51 2.34 2.35
C LEU A 85 9.31 2.06 1.44
N VAL A 86 8.11 2.10 2.00
CA VAL A 86 6.85 2.12 1.27
C VAL A 86 6.23 3.49 1.42
N ILE A 87 5.89 4.13 0.31
CA ILE A 87 5.19 5.42 0.29
C ILE A 87 3.87 5.23 -0.45
N THR A 88 2.78 5.56 0.22
CA THR A 88 1.47 5.66 -0.41
C THR A 88 1.02 7.11 -0.40
N ALA A 89 0.83 7.69 -1.58
CA ALA A 89 0.21 8.99 -1.76
C ALA A 89 -1.27 8.86 -2.07
N VAL A 90 -2.06 9.79 -1.56
CA VAL A 90 -3.50 9.88 -1.79
C VAL A 90 -3.84 11.26 -2.32
N CYS A 91 -4.65 11.29 -3.37
CA CYS A 91 -5.24 12.50 -3.92
C CYS A 91 -6.75 12.49 -3.67
N LEU A 92 -7.24 13.46 -2.92
CA LEU A 92 -8.65 13.80 -2.85
C LEU A 92 -8.94 14.86 -3.90
N TYR A 93 -9.91 14.60 -4.77
CA TYR A 93 -10.22 15.50 -5.87
C TYR A 93 -11.71 15.69 -6.04
N SER A 94 -12.16 16.94 -6.00
CA SER A 94 -13.51 17.37 -6.32
C SER A 94 -13.49 18.39 -7.45
N LYS A 95 -14.65 18.86 -7.85
CA LYS A 95 -14.78 19.89 -8.89
C LYS A 95 -14.09 21.22 -8.55
N THR A 96 -13.94 21.52 -7.26
CA THR A 96 -13.44 22.82 -6.76
C THR A 96 -12.14 22.72 -5.97
N LYS A 97 -11.77 21.53 -5.48
CA LYS A 97 -10.61 21.36 -4.60
C LYS A 97 -9.82 20.10 -4.98
N MET A 98 -8.51 20.21 -4.89
CA MET A 98 -7.58 19.07 -4.93
C MET A 98 -6.67 19.14 -3.72
N GLU A 99 -6.57 18.05 -3.00
CA GLU A 99 -5.68 17.90 -1.86
C GLU A 99 -4.88 16.62 -2.00
N VAL A 100 -3.59 16.68 -1.71
CA VAL A 100 -2.70 15.53 -1.84
C VAL A 100 -1.83 15.40 -0.61
N PHE A 101 -1.75 14.22 -0.07
CA PHE A 101 -0.89 13.88 1.07
C PHE A 101 -0.27 12.50 0.84
N ASP A 102 0.79 12.21 1.56
CA ASP A 102 1.44 10.90 1.55
C ASP A 102 1.58 10.34 2.96
N ASP A 103 1.80 9.05 3.03
CA ASP A 103 2.19 8.34 4.23
C ASP A 103 3.34 7.38 3.94
N ARG A 104 4.23 7.21 4.92
CA ARG A 104 5.52 6.53 4.75
C ARG A 104 5.69 5.49 5.83
N THR A 105 6.10 4.30 5.43
CA THR A 105 6.29 3.17 6.33
C THR A 105 7.55 2.42 5.96
N GLU A 106 8.39 2.13 6.93
CA GLU A 106 9.54 1.26 6.77
C GLU A 106 9.13 -0.19 7.01
N VAL A 107 9.53 -1.06 6.10
CA VAL A 107 9.26 -2.50 6.20
C VAL A 107 10.60 -3.23 6.19
N THR A 108 10.82 -4.07 7.20
CA THR A 108 12.02 -4.91 7.32
C THR A 108 11.68 -6.36 7.01
N PHE A 109 12.42 -6.96 6.08
CA PHE A 109 12.28 -8.37 5.75
C PHE A 109 13.26 -9.22 6.56
N LYS A 110 12.84 -10.44 6.88
CA LYS A 110 13.75 -11.50 7.37
C LYS A 110 14.75 -11.87 6.30
N ASN A 111 15.87 -12.49 6.72
CA ASN A 111 16.73 -13.18 5.77
C ASN A 111 15.96 -14.35 5.17
N LEU A 112 15.79 -14.34 3.85
CA LEU A 112 15.02 -15.36 3.12
C LEU A 112 15.94 -16.25 2.32
N THR A 113 15.70 -17.54 2.39
CA THR A 113 16.33 -18.50 1.48
C THR A 113 15.63 -18.48 0.11
N ARG A 114 16.32 -18.92 -0.92
CA ARG A 114 15.77 -19.06 -2.27
C ARG A 114 14.48 -19.90 -2.29
N LYS A 115 14.45 -20.98 -1.50
CA LYS A 115 13.27 -21.86 -1.41
C LYS A 115 12.04 -21.15 -0.81
N GLU A 116 12.25 -20.33 0.22
CA GLU A 116 11.17 -19.54 0.83
C GLU A 116 10.63 -18.51 -0.15
N ILE A 117 11.49 -17.82 -0.90
CA ILE A 117 11.10 -16.86 -1.94
C ILE A 117 10.26 -17.53 -3.03
N GLU A 118 10.74 -18.65 -3.57
CA GLU A 118 10.03 -19.40 -4.61
C GLU A 118 8.68 -19.91 -4.12
N PHE A 119 8.64 -20.48 -2.91
CA PHE A 119 7.40 -20.95 -2.31
C PHE A 119 6.40 -19.81 -2.09
N PHE A 120 6.85 -18.63 -1.62
CA PHE A 120 6.01 -17.44 -1.46
C PHE A 120 5.42 -17.00 -2.80
N ILE A 121 6.24 -16.86 -3.83
CA ILE A 121 5.78 -16.42 -5.16
C ILE A 121 4.77 -17.40 -5.75
N ASP A 122 5.05 -18.70 -5.67
CA ASP A 122 4.18 -19.73 -6.24
C ASP A 122 2.83 -19.83 -5.51
N THR A 123 2.82 -19.48 -4.21
CA THR A 123 1.63 -19.53 -3.37
C THR A 123 0.81 -18.23 -3.44
N CYS A 124 1.45 -17.08 -3.24
CA CYS A 124 0.76 -15.78 -3.14
C CYS A 124 0.60 -15.06 -4.48
N LYS A 125 1.36 -15.48 -5.52
CA LYS A 125 1.31 -14.91 -6.89
C LYS A 125 1.37 -13.38 -6.94
N PRO A 126 2.37 -12.73 -6.35
CA PRO A 126 2.40 -11.28 -6.10
C PRO A 126 2.80 -10.45 -7.33
N LEU A 127 2.48 -10.90 -8.56
CA LEU A 127 2.91 -10.25 -9.80
C LEU A 127 2.21 -8.90 -10.06
N ASP A 128 1.12 -8.65 -9.37
CA ASP A 128 0.35 -7.40 -9.45
C ASP A 128 0.76 -6.35 -8.38
N LYS A 129 1.79 -6.64 -7.58
CA LYS A 129 2.18 -5.83 -6.42
C LYS A 129 3.58 -5.24 -6.57
N ALA A 130 3.74 -3.96 -6.22
CA ALA A 130 5.04 -3.31 -6.13
C ALA A 130 5.96 -4.05 -5.15
N GLY A 131 7.23 -4.24 -5.49
CA GLY A 131 8.18 -4.99 -4.69
C GLY A 131 7.91 -6.50 -4.61
N ALA A 132 6.96 -7.01 -5.40
CA ALA A 132 6.59 -8.44 -5.45
C ALA A 132 6.06 -9.01 -4.12
N TYR A 133 5.36 -8.22 -3.28
CA TYR A 133 4.73 -8.71 -2.06
C TYR A 133 3.47 -7.93 -1.67
N GLY A 134 2.57 -8.56 -0.92
CA GLY A 134 1.46 -7.90 -0.23
C GLY A 134 1.61 -8.10 1.27
N ALA A 135 1.48 -7.03 2.05
CA ALA A 135 1.67 -7.10 3.51
C ALA A 135 0.76 -8.15 4.15
N GLN A 136 -0.49 -8.23 3.72
CA GLN A 136 -1.47 -9.19 4.24
C GLN A 136 -1.08 -10.66 4.08
N ASP A 137 -0.23 -10.97 3.08
CA ASP A 137 0.21 -12.32 2.76
C ASP A 137 1.51 -12.71 3.48
N CYS A 138 2.13 -11.75 4.19
CA CYS A 138 3.51 -11.83 4.67
C CYS A 138 3.66 -11.73 6.19
N LEU A 139 2.57 -11.44 6.91
CA LEU A 139 2.62 -11.15 8.34
C LEU A 139 2.83 -12.40 9.19
N THR A 140 3.52 -12.21 10.32
CA THR A 140 3.60 -13.25 11.35
C THR A 140 2.22 -13.41 12.00
N PRO A 141 1.66 -14.62 12.03
CA PRO A 141 0.39 -14.86 12.70
C PRO A 141 0.39 -14.38 14.15
N GLY A 142 -0.68 -13.67 14.55
CA GLY A 142 -0.86 -13.18 15.92
C GLY A 142 -0.09 -11.90 16.27
N VAL A 143 0.71 -11.34 15.35
CA VAL A 143 1.34 -10.04 15.54
C VAL A 143 0.45 -8.95 14.97
N ASN A 144 0.13 -7.94 15.79
CA ASN A 144 -0.62 -6.79 15.29
C ASN A 144 0.26 -5.91 14.39
N PRO A 145 -0.10 -5.75 13.11
CA PRO A 145 0.69 -4.95 12.19
C PRO A 145 0.38 -3.45 12.24
N CYS A 146 -0.72 -3.06 12.93
CA CYS A 146 -1.18 -1.69 12.96
C CYS A 146 -0.31 -0.82 13.88
N SER A 147 -0.03 0.40 13.45
CA SER A 147 0.60 1.44 14.28
C SER A 147 -0.33 1.87 15.44
N HIS A 148 0.23 2.55 16.44
CA HIS A 148 -0.58 3.13 17.52
C HIS A 148 -1.62 4.12 16.99
N GLU A 149 -1.26 4.96 16.01
CA GLU A 149 -2.19 5.91 15.39
C GLU A 149 -3.36 5.20 14.70
N GLU A 150 -3.11 4.08 14.03
CA GLU A 150 -4.14 3.28 13.40
C GLU A 150 -5.06 2.61 14.42
N ILE A 151 -4.49 2.11 15.53
CA ILE A 151 -5.26 1.53 16.63
C ILE A 151 -6.15 2.58 17.29
N ASP A 152 -5.60 3.75 17.60
CA ASP A 152 -6.36 4.85 18.22
C ASP A 152 -7.46 5.35 17.28
N PHE A 153 -7.17 5.47 15.98
CA PHE A 153 -8.17 5.80 14.97
C PHE A 153 -9.30 4.77 14.92
N LEU A 154 -8.98 3.48 14.81
CA LEU A 154 -9.99 2.42 14.73
C LEU A 154 -10.85 2.34 16.00
N ASN A 155 -10.24 2.57 17.17
CA ASN A 155 -10.97 2.66 18.46
C ASN A 155 -11.90 3.87 18.46
N SER A 156 -11.46 5.03 17.97
CA SER A 156 -12.25 6.27 17.97
C SER A 156 -13.54 6.18 17.15
N ILE A 157 -13.53 5.35 16.10
CA ILE A 157 -14.69 5.12 15.23
C ILE A 157 -15.45 3.81 15.54
N ASN A 158 -15.15 3.16 16.70
CA ASN A 158 -15.74 1.88 17.13
C ASN A 158 -15.54 0.74 16.12
N LYS A 159 -14.34 0.63 15.54
CA LYS A 159 -13.96 -0.38 14.53
C LYS A 159 -12.74 -1.21 14.96
N SER A 160 -12.59 -1.46 16.24
CA SER A 160 -11.52 -2.31 16.80
C SER A 160 -11.50 -3.74 16.24
N ASP A 161 -12.66 -4.23 15.75
CA ASP A 161 -12.76 -5.52 15.06
C ASP A 161 -11.89 -5.61 13.79
N LEU A 162 -11.57 -4.47 13.18
CA LEU A 162 -10.66 -4.43 12.02
C LEU A 162 -9.21 -4.73 12.40
N ILE A 163 -8.81 -4.44 13.64
CA ILE A 163 -7.50 -4.82 14.18
C ILE A 163 -7.39 -6.34 14.21
N GLU A 164 -8.40 -7.01 14.75
CA GLU A 164 -8.43 -8.48 14.80
C GLU A 164 -8.45 -9.12 13.40
N LYS A 165 -9.17 -8.51 12.46
CA LYS A 165 -9.15 -8.95 11.05
C LYS A 165 -7.75 -8.83 10.44
N SER A 166 -7.03 -7.76 10.73
CA SER A 166 -5.63 -7.56 10.29
C SER A 166 -4.70 -8.61 10.88
N LEU A 167 -4.92 -9.00 12.15
CA LEU A 167 -4.16 -10.07 12.81
C LEU A 167 -4.32 -11.45 12.15
N ARG A 168 -5.47 -11.71 11.55
CA ARG A 168 -5.75 -13.02 10.96
C ARG A 168 -5.09 -13.25 9.62
N GLY A 169 -4.68 -12.16 8.92
CA GLY A 169 -4.10 -12.22 7.58
C GLY A 169 -4.97 -13.03 6.59
N SER A 170 -4.90 -12.75 5.31
CA SER A 170 -5.70 -13.50 4.31
C SER A 170 -5.25 -14.95 4.13
N GLN A 171 -4.04 -15.29 4.61
CA GLN A 171 -3.38 -16.58 4.39
C GLN A 171 -2.75 -17.17 5.67
N ALA A 172 -3.35 -16.94 6.83
CA ALA A 172 -2.84 -17.39 8.15
C ALA A 172 -2.56 -18.91 8.29
N GLY A 173 -2.73 -19.69 7.23
CA GLY A 173 -2.46 -21.13 7.20
C GLY A 173 -1.23 -21.54 6.40
N LEU A 174 -0.57 -20.63 5.67
CA LEU A 174 0.51 -21.01 4.73
C LEU A 174 1.91 -21.01 5.35
N GLY A 175 2.06 -20.54 6.60
CA GLY A 175 3.34 -20.59 7.33
C GLY A 175 4.48 -19.72 6.75
N ILE A 176 4.15 -18.83 5.80
CA ILE A 176 5.13 -17.97 5.17
C ILE A 176 5.10 -16.61 5.85
N THR A 177 6.17 -16.30 6.54
CA THR A 177 6.37 -15.00 7.18
C THR A 177 7.64 -14.39 6.61
N ILE A 178 7.52 -13.38 5.77
CA ILE A 178 8.68 -12.69 5.21
C ILE A 178 8.93 -11.32 5.85
N ILE A 179 7.89 -10.66 6.35
CA ILE A 179 8.02 -9.41 7.08
C ILE A 179 8.44 -9.69 8.53
N GLN A 180 9.53 -9.06 8.94
CA GLN A 180 10.03 -9.07 10.31
C GLN A 180 9.39 -7.94 11.13
N GLU A 181 9.29 -6.73 10.54
CA GLU A 181 8.84 -5.53 11.22
C GLU A 181 8.17 -4.56 10.23
N ILE A 182 7.16 -3.85 10.71
CA ILE A 182 6.55 -2.69 10.06
C ILE A 182 6.70 -1.52 11.04
N ASN A 183 7.47 -0.51 10.64
CA ASN A 183 7.63 0.74 11.39
C ASN A 183 6.88 1.85 10.68
N GLY A 184 5.65 2.10 11.10
CA GLY A 184 4.68 3.01 10.48
C GLY A 184 3.31 2.38 10.31
N SER A 185 2.57 2.82 9.30
CA SER A 185 1.20 2.41 9.02
C SER A 185 1.13 1.10 8.21
N TYR A 186 0.45 0.11 8.74
CA TYR A 186 0.10 -1.11 8.00
C TYR A 186 -0.77 -0.81 6.77
N PHE A 187 -1.74 0.10 6.91
CA PHE A 187 -2.62 0.46 5.81
C PHE A 187 -1.91 1.23 4.70
N THR A 188 -0.78 1.89 5.00
CA THR A 188 0.10 2.46 3.98
C THR A 188 0.74 1.37 3.13
N VAL A 189 1.23 0.31 3.76
CA VAL A 189 1.79 -0.85 3.03
C VAL A 189 0.70 -1.56 2.22
N MET A 190 -0.56 -1.51 2.68
CA MET A 190 -1.73 -2.02 1.95
C MET A 190 -2.19 -1.11 0.79
N GLY A 191 -1.62 0.08 0.64
CA GLY A 191 -1.90 1.01 -0.45
C GLY A 191 -2.99 2.05 -0.19
N LEU A 192 -3.52 2.14 1.05
CA LEU A 192 -4.47 3.19 1.43
C LEU A 192 -4.43 3.48 2.94
N PRO A 193 -3.75 4.54 3.39
CA PRO A 193 -3.64 4.94 4.80
C PRO A 193 -4.99 5.46 5.32
N ILE A 194 -5.89 4.56 5.71
CA ILE A 194 -7.31 4.86 5.99
C ILE A 194 -7.50 5.89 7.10
N HIS A 195 -6.65 5.93 8.12
CA HIS A 195 -6.68 6.90 9.22
C HIS A 195 -6.46 8.33 8.71
N LYS A 196 -5.47 8.54 7.83
CA LYS A 196 -5.23 9.83 7.18
C LYS A 196 -6.31 10.17 6.16
N VAL A 197 -6.72 9.21 5.33
CA VAL A 197 -7.81 9.41 4.36
C VAL A 197 -9.08 9.87 5.06
N TYR A 198 -9.44 9.23 6.18
CA TYR A 198 -10.61 9.63 6.96
C TYR A 198 -10.48 11.08 7.48
N SER A 199 -9.36 11.40 8.12
CA SER A 199 -9.10 12.74 8.67
C SER A 199 -9.15 13.83 7.60
N HIS A 200 -8.47 13.61 6.46
CA HIS A 200 -8.47 14.57 5.35
C HIS A 200 -9.85 14.69 4.70
N LEU A 201 -10.56 13.57 4.50
CA LEU A 201 -11.87 13.58 3.86
C LEU A 201 -12.94 14.30 4.71
N MET A 202 -12.87 14.20 6.03
CA MET A 202 -13.78 14.92 6.95
C MET A 202 -13.54 16.42 6.97
N ASN A 203 -12.38 16.90 6.49
CA ASN A 203 -12.02 18.31 6.39
C ASN A 203 -11.96 18.80 4.92
N PHE A 204 -12.29 17.94 3.97
CA PHE A 204 -12.24 18.23 2.55
C PHE A 204 -13.50 18.97 2.09
#